data_139c68cf22b6d33def79c5e757087681
#
_entry.id   139c68cf22b6d33def79c5e757087681
#
_cell.length_a   1.000
_cell.length_b   1.000
_cell.length_c   1.000
_cell.angle_alpha   90.00
_cell.angle_beta   90.00
_cell.angle_gamma   90.00
#
_symmetry.space_group_name_H-M   'P 1'
#
loop_
_entity.id
_entity.type
_entity.pdbx_description
1 polymer ?
#
loop_
_entity_poly.entity_id
_entity_poly.type
_entity_poly.pdbx_seq_one_letter_code
_entity_poly.pdbx_strand_id
1 'polypeptide(L)'
;FRSETEAGKSMIVLGIMEFLSRHIKKIGFFRPIVRSGTEIDNHIRLISERYSLKLEYNSMYGLTSDEMLEFHQNGDIDSVYSVIVDKYKALEQSCDFVLVEGSDFRSHLSKYEFDFNLKVANNLGCPIISIISGYNKDVSEVSESIQIMRRMIQDEKCKELGTIVNRARPDDIPEIKKLLESNGATNGNSKITHNNNFVTTNALIVNSIQGAT
;
A
#
# COMPACT_ATOMS: atom_id res chain seq x y z
N PHE A 1 20.45 14.47 8.02
CA PHE A 1 20.05 13.13 7.55
C PHE A 1 18.54 13.09 7.49
N ARG A 2 17.96 13.31 6.31
CA ARG A 2 16.53 13.09 6.06
C ARG A 2 16.37 11.62 5.70
N SER A 3 15.61 10.89 6.50
CA SER A 3 15.21 9.53 6.20
C SER A 3 14.47 9.50 4.86
N GLU A 4 14.77 8.55 3.99
CA GLU A 4 14.11 8.32 2.69
C GLU A 4 12.66 7.83 2.85
N THR A 5 11.93 8.38 3.78
CA THR A 5 10.57 7.97 4.14
C THR A 5 9.52 8.25 3.07
N GLU A 6 9.91 8.69 1.85
CA GLU A 6 8.93 9.25 0.94
C GLU A 6 9.13 8.77 -0.50
N ALA A 7 8.79 7.53 -0.78
CA ALA A 7 8.53 7.11 -2.16
C ALA A 7 7.37 7.89 -2.82
N GLY A 8 6.79 8.89 -2.10
CA GLY A 8 5.65 9.67 -2.54
C GLY A 8 4.33 8.91 -2.44
N LYS A 9 4.24 7.91 -1.56
CA LYS A 9 3.04 7.08 -1.35
C LYS A 9 1.78 7.92 -1.19
N SER A 10 1.80 8.94 -0.34
CA SER A 10 0.64 9.80 -0.08
C SER A 10 0.13 10.51 -1.33
N MET A 11 1.02 10.97 -2.22
CA MET A 11 0.62 11.60 -3.48
C MET A 11 -0.01 10.59 -4.44
N ILE A 12 0.51 9.38 -4.48
CA ILE A 12 -0.06 8.29 -5.30
C ILE A 12 -1.41 7.88 -4.75
N VAL A 13 -1.55 7.73 -3.44
CA VAL A 13 -2.83 7.44 -2.76
C VAL A 13 -3.87 8.52 -3.09
N LEU A 14 -3.50 9.80 -3.01
CA LEU A 14 -4.39 10.91 -3.41
C LEU A 14 -4.79 10.80 -4.88
N GLY A 15 -3.86 10.50 -5.78
CA GLY A 15 -4.16 10.31 -7.20
C GLY A 15 -5.12 9.14 -7.47
N ILE A 16 -4.92 8.02 -6.77
CA ILE A 16 -5.81 6.85 -6.85
C ILE A 16 -7.19 7.20 -6.28
N MET A 17 -7.27 7.85 -5.13
CA MET A 17 -8.54 8.30 -4.55
C MET A 17 -9.27 9.28 -5.47
N GLU A 18 -8.56 10.23 -6.09
CA GLU A 18 -9.14 11.15 -7.06
C GLU A 18 -9.74 10.42 -8.26
N PHE A 19 -9.04 9.42 -8.79
CA PHE A 19 -9.55 8.58 -9.87
C PHE A 19 -10.77 7.77 -9.43
N LEU A 20 -10.69 7.08 -8.28
CA LEU A 20 -11.75 6.22 -7.78
C LEU A 20 -13.02 7.02 -7.45
N SER A 21 -12.88 8.21 -6.84
CA SER A 21 -14.03 9.06 -6.44
C SER A 21 -14.89 9.53 -7.62
N ARG A 22 -14.34 9.54 -8.82
CA ARG A 22 -15.09 9.87 -10.05
C ARG A 22 -15.93 8.72 -10.57
N HIS A 23 -15.64 7.48 -10.17
CA HIS A 23 -16.23 6.26 -10.73
C HIS A 23 -17.00 5.44 -9.71
N ILE A 24 -16.71 5.60 -8.42
CA ILE A 24 -17.24 4.80 -7.32
C ILE A 24 -17.95 5.71 -6.33
N LYS A 25 -19.19 5.36 -5.96
CA LYS A 25 -20.03 6.22 -5.11
C LYS A 25 -19.67 6.10 -3.63
N LYS A 26 -19.42 4.89 -3.14
CA LYS A 26 -19.14 4.62 -1.74
C LYS A 26 -17.71 4.09 -1.60
N ILE A 27 -16.76 5.03 -1.53
CA ILE A 27 -15.35 4.67 -1.32
C ILE A 27 -15.05 4.70 0.16
N GLY A 28 -14.39 3.63 0.64
CA GLY A 28 -13.73 3.56 1.92
C GLY A 28 -12.23 3.84 1.79
N PHE A 29 -11.65 4.30 2.88
CA PHE A 29 -10.21 4.42 3.07
C PHE A 29 -9.83 3.77 4.38
N PHE A 30 -8.79 2.94 4.38
CA PHE A 30 -8.41 2.18 5.56
C PHE A 30 -6.89 2.18 5.75
N ARG A 31 -6.45 2.30 7.00
CA ARG A 31 -5.05 2.14 7.40
C ARG A 31 -4.93 1.02 8.43
N PRO A 32 -4.12 -0.03 8.19
CA PRO A 32 -3.98 -1.13 9.15
C PRO A 32 -3.48 -0.66 10.51
N ILE A 33 -2.47 0.20 10.54
CA ILE A 33 -1.94 0.80 11.78
C ILE A 33 -1.89 2.31 11.63
N VAL A 34 -2.35 3.01 12.66
CA VAL A 34 -2.20 4.45 12.82
C VAL A 34 -1.32 4.76 14.04
N ARG A 35 -0.83 6.00 14.14
CA ARG A 35 -0.08 6.42 15.31
C ARG A 35 -0.98 6.51 16.53
N SER A 36 -0.43 6.13 17.67
CA SER A 36 -1.05 6.42 18.95
C SER A 36 -1.00 7.92 19.25
N GLY A 37 -1.99 8.39 19.98
CA GLY A 37 -2.12 9.77 20.42
C GLY A 37 -3.56 10.24 20.40
N THR A 38 -3.78 11.49 20.80
CA THR A 38 -5.09 12.13 20.82
C THR A 38 -5.47 12.77 19.47
N GLU A 39 -4.52 12.86 18.55
CA GLU A 39 -4.76 13.48 17.24
C GLU A 39 -5.23 12.44 16.21
N ILE A 40 -6.17 12.87 15.38
CA ILE A 40 -6.60 12.09 14.21
C ILE A 40 -5.43 11.91 13.26
N ASP A 41 -5.26 10.70 12.72
CA ASP A 41 -4.25 10.43 11.70
C ASP A 41 -4.38 11.38 10.50
N ASN A 42 -3.29 12.03 10.16
CA ASN A 42 -3.29 13.08 9.13
C ASN A 42 -3.69 12.58 7.74
N HIS A 43 -3.37 11.33 7.40
CA HIS A 43 -3.76 10.76 6.11
C HIS A 43 -5.25 10.47 6.07
N ILE A 44 -5.79 9.86 7.12
CA ILE A 44 -7.24 9.63 7.24
C ILE A 44 -7.98 10.97 7.19
N ARG A 45 -7.53 11.97 7.96
CA ARG A 45 -8.13 13.30 7.97
C ARG A 45 -8.13 13.93 6.58
N LEU A 46 -6.96 13.97 5.93
CA LEU A 46 -6.81 14.55 4.60
C LEU A 46 -7.74 13.90 3.56
N ILE A 47 -7.77 12.56 3.55
CA ILE A 47 -8.61 11.80 2.61
C ILE A 47 -10.09 12.01 2.92
N SER A 48 -10.48 11.95 4.20
CA SER A 48 -11.87 12.14 4.61
C SER A 48 -12.41 13.52 4.26
N GLU A 49 -11.63 14.57 4.54
CA GLU A 49 -12.01 15.96 4.23
C GLU A 49 -12.04 16.20 2.72
N ARG A 50 -11.00 15.77 1.99
CA ARG A 50 -10.86 16.00 0.55
C ARG A 50 -11.97 15.34 -0.27
N TYR A 51 -12.36 14.13 0.11
CA TYR A 51 -13.34 13.33 -0.63
C TYR A 51 -14.69 13.24 0.08
N SER A 52 -14.88 13.99 1.18
CA SER A 52 -16.12 14.04 1.95
C SER A 52 -16.63 12.65 2.34
N LEU A 53 -15.73 11.80 2.81
CA LEU A 53 -16.09 10.45 3.24
C LEU A 53 -17.01 10.51 4.46
N LYS A 54 -18.19 9.87 4.35
CA LYS A 54 -19.17 9.80 5.44
C LYS A 54 -18.93 8.56 6.29
N LEU A 55 -17.72 8.46 6.86
CA LEU A 55 -17.26 7.33 7.65
C LEU A 55 -16.75 7.81 9.01
N GLU A 56 -17.02 7.02 10.03
CA GLU A 56 -16.50 7.28 11.37
C GLU A 56 -14.97 7.03 11.40
N TYR A 57 -14.21 7.93 12.04
CA TYR A 57 -12.76 7.82 12.11
C TYR A 57 -12.29 6.44 12.59
N ASN A 58 -12.91 5.93 13.67
CA ASN A 58 -12.54 4.65 14.28
C ASN A 58 -12.81 3.42 13.39
N SER A 59 -13.61 3.57 12.35
CA SER A 59 -13.83 2.52 11.35
C SER A 59 -12.77 2.50 10.26
N MET A 60 -11.96 3.53 10.14
CA MET A 60 -11.01 3.72 9.03
C MET A 60 -9.59 3.23 9.35
N TYR A 61 -9.38 2.63 10.51
CA TYR A 61 -8.09 2.02 10.86
C TYR A 61 -8.26 0.73 11.68
N GLY A 62 -7.22 -0.12 11.62
CA GLY A 62 -7.15 -1.35 12.39
C GLY A 62 -6.79 -1.09 13.85
N LEU A 63 -5.53 -0.81 14.11
CA LEU A 63 -4.97 -0.63 15.44
C LEU A 63 -4.16 0.66 15.51
N THR A 64 -3.95 1.14 16.72
CA THR A 64 -2.91 2.12 17.02
C THR A 64 -1.55 1.45 17.20
N SER A 65 -0.47 2.21 17.10
CA SER A 65 0.87 1.67 17.30
C SER A 65 1.10 1.12 18.72
N ASP A 66 0.43 1.70 19.74
CA ASP A 66 0.55 1.22 21.12
C ASP A 66 -0.21 -0.10 21.33
N GLU A 67 -1.42 -0.23 20.78
CA GLU A 67 -2.17 -1.50 20.79
C GLU A 67 -1.38 -2.61 20.07
N MET A 68 -0.78 -2.30 18.91
CA MET A 68 0.09 -3.26 18.21
C MET A 68 1.29 -3.68 19.06
N LEU A 69 1.93 -2.73 19.75
CA LEU A 69 3.06 -3.00 20.64
C LEU A 69 2.67 -3.89 21.81
N GLU A 70 1.49 -3.66 22.40
CA GLU A 70 0.94 -4.48 23.49
C GLU A 70 0.74 -5.94 23.04
N PHE A 71 0.12 -6.17 21.89
CA PHE A 71 0.00 -7.52 21.32
C PHE A 71 1.37 -8.17 21.08
N HIS A 72 2.33 -7.40 20.58
CA HIS A 72 3.68 -7.91 20.35
C HIS A 72 4.38 -8.32 21.65
N GLN A 73 4.29 -7.51 22.70
CA GLN A 73 4.87 -7.80 24.02
C GLN A 73 4.26 -9.05 24.67
N ASN A 74 2.97 -9.30 24.40
CA ASN A 74 2.26 -10.49 24.87
C ASN A 74 2.51 -11.74 23.99
N GLY A 75 3.29 -11.61 22.92
CA GLY A 75 3.55 -12.71 21.98
C GLY A 75 2.36 -13.09 21.10
N ASP A 76 1.33 -12.26 21.03
CA ASP A 76 0.07 -12.50 20.32
C ASP A 76 -0.04 -11.72 19.02
N ILE A 77 0.88 -11.98 18.11
CA ILE A 77 0.93 -11.33 16.79
C ILE A 77 -0.27 -11.71 15.92
N ASP A 78 -0.82 -12.89 16.06
CA ASP A 78 -1.94 -13.36 15.24
C ASP A 78 -3.21 -12.54 15.53
N SER A 79 -3.42 -12.11 16.77
CA SER A 79 -4.52 -11.22 17.13
C SER A 79 -4.44 -9.85 16.46
N VAL A 80 -3.23 -9.33 16.17
CA VAL A 80 -3.05 -8.09 15.40
C VAL A 80 -3.73 -8.21 14.03
N TYR A 81 -3.47 -9.30 13.31
CA TYR A 81 -4.07 -9.50 11.99
C TYR A 81 -5.58 -9.75 12.09
N SER A 82 -6.04 -10.49 13.10
CA SER A 82 -7.47 -10.75 13.31
C SER A 82 -8.25 -9.45 13.54
N VAL A 83 -7.77 -8.57 14.42
CA VAL A 83 -8.40 -7.26 14.67
C VAL A 83 -8.43 -6.39 13.41
N ILE A 84 -7.34 -6.36 12.64
CA ILE A 84 -7.28 -5.61 11.38
C ILE A 84 -8.32 -6.13 10.39
N VAL A 85 -8.42 -7.46 10.24
CA VAL A 85 -9.40 -8.10 9.34
C VAL A 85 -10.82 -7.78 9.76
N ASP A 86 -11.15 -7.90 11.04
CA ASP A 86 -12.49 -7.67 11.56
C ASP A 86 -12.95 -6.22 11.32
N LYS A 87 -12.09 -5.25 11.64
CA LYS A 87 -12.40 -3.83 11.40
C LYS A 87 -12.50 -3.49 9.91
N TYR A 88 -11.60 -4.05 9.09
CA TYR A 88 -11.68 -3.89 7.65
C TYR A 88 -12.99 -4.47 7.08
N LYS A 89 -13.38 -5.68 7.50
CA LYS A 89 -14.61 -6.32 7.06
C LYS A 89 -15.86 -5.55 7.46
N ALA A 90 -15.86 -4.95 8.65
CA ALA A 90 -16.95 -4.07 9.08
C ALA A 90 -17.05 -2.82 8.18
N LEU A 91 -15.92 -2.20 7.82
CA LEU A 91 -15.89 -1.06 6.91
C LEU A 91 -16.35 -1.46 5.49
N GLU A 92 -15.84 -2.59 4.97
CA GLU A 92 -16.14 -3.11 3.63
C GLU A 92 -17.64 -3.25 3.38
N GLN A 93 -18.43 -3.63 4.39
CA GLN A 93 -19.89 -3.78 4.28
C GLN A 93 -20.60 -2.46 3.92
N SER A 94 -20.02 -1.33 4.24
CA SER A 94 -20.60 -0.01 3.97
C SER A 94 -20.08 0.66 2.69
N CYS A 95 -19.10 0.04 2.01
CA CYS A 95 -18.38 0.60 0.87
C CYS A 95 -18.51 -0.29 -0.37
N ASP A 96 -18.51 0.34 -1.55
CA ASP A 96 -18.42 -0.36 -2.83
C ASP A 96 -16.95 -0.73 -3.15
N PHE A 97 -16.01 0.02 -2.58
CA PHE A 97 -14.56 -0.18 -2.71
C PHE A 97 -13.82 0.42 -1.51
N VAL A 98 -12.78 -0.26 -1.04
CA VAL A 98 -11.91 0.26 0.02
C VAL A 98 -10.48 0.35 -0.48
N LEU A 99 -9.91 1.56 -0.43
CA LEU A 99 -8.48 1.76 -0.63
C LEU A 99 -7.76 1.58 0.70
N VAL A 100 -6.81 0.64 0.75
CA VAL A 100 -5.99 0.40 1.94
C VAL A 100 -4.62 1.03 1.74
N GLU A 101 -4.23 1.94 2.62
CA GLU A 101 -2.88 2.48 2.65
C GLU A 101 -2.03 1.71 3.65
N GLY A 102 -1.00 1.01 3.17
CA GLY A 102 -0.07 0.26 4.01
C GLY A 102 0.58 1.13 5.10
N SER A 103 0.79 0.53 6.25
CA SER A 103 1.37 1.22 7.42
C SER A 103 2.83 1.60 7.21
N ASP A 104 3.24 2.71 7.80
CA ASP A 104 4.63 3.17 7.84
C ASP A 104 5.14 3.11 9.28
N PHE A 105 6.08 2.22 9.54
CA PHE A 105 6.79 2.17 10.80
C PHE A 105 8.04 3.05 10.69
N ARG A 106 8.10 4.19 11.37
CA ARG A 106 9.26 5.11 11.35
C ARG A 106 10.49 4.54 12.08
N SER A 107 10.69 3.25 12.06
CA SER A 107 11.86 2.60 12.66
C SER A 107 12.80 2.10 11.57
N HIS A 108 14.06 1.84 11.90
CA HIS A 108 15.08 1.26 11.03
C HIS A 108 14.75 -0.18 10.53
N LEU A 109 13.48 -0.57 10.57
CA LEU A 109 12.98 -1.93 10.31
C LEU A 109 12.13 -1.97 9.03
N SER A 110 12.58 -1.30 7.97
CA SER A 110 11.85 -1.22 6.69
C SER A 110 11.46 -2.59 6.11
N LYS A 111 12.27 -3.62 6.36
CA LYS A 111 11.94 -4.99 5.94
C LYS A 111 10.71 -5.53 6.67
N TYR A 112 10.61 -5.32 7.98
CA TYR A 112 9.46 -5.77 8.77
C TYR A 112 8.18 -5.02 8.39
N GLU A 113 8.29 -3.75 8.01
CA GLU A 113 7.16 -2.96 7.54
C GLU A 113 6.56 -3.55 6.27
N PHE A 114 7.42 -3.91 5.32
CA PHE A 114 6.95 -4.50 4.07
C PHE A 114 6.34 -5.87 4.30
N ASP A 115 7.00 -6.75 5.06
CA ASP A 115 6.48 -8.07 5.44
C ASP A 115 5.14 -7.98 6.15
N PHE A 116 4.99 -7.03 7.09
CA PHE A 116 3.74 -6.79 7.79
C PHE A 116 2.62 -6.42 6.80
N ASN A 117 2.88 -5.46 5.92
CA ASN A 117 1.88 -5.02 4.95
C ASN A 117 1.52 -6.12 3.94
N LEU A 118 2.47 -6.99 3.55
CA LEU A 118 2.18 -8.16 2.73
C LEU A 118 1.27 -9.15 3.46
N LYS A 119 1.54 -9.45 4.72
CA LYS A 119 0.68 -10.32 5.54
C LYS A 119 -0.71 -9.73 5.73
N VAL A 120 -0.81 -8.43 5.96
CA VAL A 120 -2.12 -7.74 5.98
C VAL A 120 -2.83 -7.92 4.65
N ALA A 121 -2.17 -7.67 3.51
CA ALA A 121 -2.75 -7.84 2.19
C ALA A 121 -3.26 -9.26 1.95
N ASN A 122 -2.47 -10.25 2.34
CA ASN A 122 -2.83 -11.67 2.21
C ASN A 122 -4.06 -12.00 3.08
N ASN A 123 -4.08 -11.58 4.34
CA ASN A 123 -5.21 -11.80 5.23
C ASN A 123 -6.50 -11.10 4.77
N LEU A 124 -6.39 -9.91 4.17
CA LEU A 124 -7.52 -9.20 3.58
C LEU A 124 -7.95 -9.77 2.22
N GLY A 125 -7.13 -10.62 1.58
CA GLY A 125 -7.36 -11.10 0.22
C GLY A 125 -7.26 -9.99 -0.84
N CYS A 126 -6.51 -8.92 -0.57
CA CYS A 126 -6.42 -7.74 -1.43
C CYS A 126 -5.22 -7.78 -2.36
N PRO A 127 -5.34 -7.38 -3.62
CA PRO A 127 -4.18 -7.16 -4.48
C PRO A 127 -3.39 -5.94 -4.05
N ILE A 128 -2.10 -5.91 -4.43
CA ILE A 128 -1.14 -4.89 -4.03
C ILE A 128 -0.73 -4.03 -5.23
N ILE A 129 -0.67 -2.73 -5.03
CA ILE A 129 0.15 -1.82 -5.83
C ILE A 129 1.40 -1.47 -5.03
N SER A 130 2.55 -1.76 -5.59
CA SER A 130 3.83 -1.46 -4.99
C SER A 130 4.39 -0.14 -5.52
N ILE A 131 5.01 0.64 -4.63
CA ILE A 131 5.64 1.92 -4.97
C ILE A 131 7.12 1.84 -4.64
N ILE A 132 7.97 2.11 -5.62
CA ILE A 132 9.42 2.17 -5.50
C ILE A 132 9.87 3.60 -5.71
N SER A 133 10.79 4.07 -4.87
CA SER A 133 11.46 5.35 -5.09
C SER A 133 12.62 5.17 -6.07
N GLY A 134 12.62 5.97 -7.15
CA GLY A 134 13.76 6.14 -8.04
C GLY A 134 14.62 7.35 -7.68
N TYR A 135 14.35 8.02 -6.54
CA TYR A 135 15.11 9.19 -6.12
C TYR A 135 16.54 8.82 -5.74
N ASN A 136 17.51 9.49 -6.35
CA ASN A 136 18.95 9.23 -6.20
C ASN A 136 19.37 7.78 -6.52
N LYS A 137 18.59 7.06 -7.31
CA LYS A 137 18.92 5.70 -7.78
C LYS A 137 19.17 5.70 -9.27
N ASP A 138 20.09 4.85 -9.69
CA ASP A 138 20.26 4.52 -11.11
C ASP A 138 19.27 3.40 -11.52
N VAL A 139 19.28 3.07 -12.82
CA VAL A 139 18.37 2.06 -13.39
C VAL A 139 18.63 0.67 -12.80
N SER A 140 19.89 0.33 -12.49
CA SER A 140 20.25 -0.96 -11.91
C SER A 140 19.71 -1.12 -10.50
N GLU A 141 19.85 -0.09 -9.66
CA GLU A 141 19.33 -0.06 -8.30
C GLU A 141 17.79 -0.11 -8.26
N VAL A 142 17.12 0.56 -9.21
CA VAL A 142 15.68 0.47 -9.38
C VAL A 142 15.27 -0.94 -9.79
N SER A 143 16.01 -1.56 -10.74
CA SER A 143 15.77 -2.93 -11.19
C SER A 143 15.89 -3.95 -10.05
N GLU A 144 16.94 -3.83 -9.23
CA GLU A 144 17.15 -4.67 -8.07
C GLU A 144 16.00 -4.52 -7.05
N SER A 145 15.59 -3.28 -6.78
CA SER A 145 14.46 -2.99 -5.88
C SER A 145 13.17 -3.66 -6.37
N ILE A 146 12.90 -3.63 -7.69
CA ILE A 146 11.75 -4.29 -8.30
C ILE A 146 11.82 -5.82 -8.10
N GLN A 147 12.99 -6.41 -8.34
CA GLN A 147 13.17 -7.86 -8.22
C GLN A 147 13.00 -8.34 -6.78
N ILE A 148 13.59 -7.64 -5.81
CA ILE A 148 13.47 -7.96 -4.38
C ILE A 148 11.99 -7.90 -3.98
N MET A 149 11.31 -6.83 -4.32
CA MET A 149 9.89 -6.63 -4.00
C MET A 149 9.02 -7.75 -4.57
N ARG A 150 9.22 -8.11 -5.84
CA ARG A 150 8.43 -9.18 -6.48
C ARG A 150 8.64 -10.54 -5.81
N ARG A 151 9.88 -10.86 -5.43
CA ARG A 151 10.16 -12.09 -4.67
C ARG A 151 9.38 -12.10 -3.36
N MET A 152 9.42 -11.02 -2.58
CA MET A 152 8.68 -10.93 -1.32
C MET A 152 7.17 -11.10 -1.51
N ILE A 153 6.60 -10.45 -2.55
CA ILE A 153 5.17 -10.60 -2.90
C ILE A 153 4.83 -12.05 -3.27
N GLN A 154 5.70 -12.72 -4.02
CA GLN A 154 5.52 -14.13 -4.40
C GLN A 154 5.65 -15.08 -3.20
N ASP A 155 6.64 -14.86 -2.33
CA ASP A 155 6.86 -15.67 -1.13
C ASP A 155 5.66 -15.62 -0.19
N GLU A 156 5.04 -14.44 -0.02
CA GLU A 156 3.82 -14.23 0.76
C GLU A 156 2.52 -14.58 -0.02
N LYS A 157 2.64 -15.08 -1.26
CA LYS A 157 1.52 -15.49 -2.13
C LYS A 157 0.50 -14.36 -2.37
N CYS A 158 0.95 -13.12 -2.29
CA CYS A 158 0.11 -11.96 -2.57
C CYS A 158 -0.07 -11.76 -4.07
N LYS A 159 -1.21 -11.17 -4.46
CA LYS A 159 -1.47 -10.78 -5.84
C LYS A 159 -0.96 -9.37 -6.08
N GLU A 160 -0.01 -9.21 -6.99
CA GLU A 160 0.42 -7.89 -7.46
C GLU A 160 -0.53 -7.39 -8.55
N LEU A 161 -1.04 -6.17 -8.40
CA LEU A 161 -1.81 -5.47 -9.44
C LEU A 161 -0.88 -4.64 -10.33
N GLY A 162 0.19 -4.10 -9.77
CA GLY A 162 1.17 -3.32 -10.50
C GLY A 162 2.25 -2.71 -9.62
N THR A 163 3.29 -2.21 -10.28
CA THR A 163 4.40 -1.49 -9.65
C THR A 163 4.47 -0.07 -10.20
N ILE A 164 4.61 0.90 -9.31
CA ILE A 164 4.84 2.30 -9.65
C ILE A 164 6.26 2.68 -9.22
N VAL A 165 7.08 3.12 -10.17
CA VAL A 165 8.37 3.74 -9.87
C VAL A 165 8.16 5.25 -9.86
N ASN A 166 8.34 5.88 -8.71
CA ASN A 166 8.14 7.31 -8.52
C ASN A 166 9.48 8.03 -8.30
N ARG A 167 9.57 9.29 -8.72
CA ARG A 167 10.75 10.14 -8.57
C ARG A 167 12.00 9.64 -9.32
N ALA A 168 11.82 8.83 -10.36
CA ALA A 168 12.91 8.49 -11.27
C ALA A 168 13.39 9.71 -12.04
N ARG A 169 14.67 9.71 -12.45
CA ARG A 169 15.22 10.75 -13.33
C ARG A 169 14.53 10.67 -14.69
N PRO A 170 14.21 11.80 -15.34
CA PRO A 170 13.55 11.80 -16.65
C PRO A 170 14.28 10.96 -17.70
N ASP A 171 15.61 11.01 -17.72
CA ASP A 171 16.44 10.28 -18.69
C ASP A 171 16.39 8.76 -18.49
N ASP A 172 16.10 8.27 -17.29
CA ASP A 172 16.04 6.84 -16.98
C ASP A 172 14.64 6.24 -17.25
N ILE A 173 13.60 7.07 -17.40
CA ILE A 173 12.22 6.61 -17.57
C ILE A 173 12.04 5.61 -18.72
N PRO A 174 12.64 5.80 -19.93
CA PRO A 174 12.47 4.84 -21.03
C PRO A 174 13.02 3.45 -20.71
N GLU A 175 14.14 3.38 -19.98
CA GLU A 175 14.77 2.11 -19.62
C GLU A 175 14.00 1.43 -18.46
N ILE A 176 13.63 2.17 -17.44
CA ILE A 176 12.79 1.68 -16.33
C ILE A 176 11.46 1.12 -16.89
N LYS A 177 10.84 1.81 -17.84
CA LYS A 177 9.63 1.33 -18.49
C LYS A 177 9.83 -0.03 -19.16
N LYS A 178 10.91 -0.22 -19.92
CA LYS A 178 11.26 -1.52 -20.52
C LYS A 178 11.45 -2.62 -19.47
N LEU A 179 12.10 -2.29 -18.33
CA LEU A 179 12.26 -3.24 -17.22
C LEU A 179 10.92 -3.67 -16.62
N LEU A 180 9.98 -2.75 -16.44
CA LEU A 180 8.64 -3.06 -15.93
C LEU A 180 7.85 -3.93 -16.92
N GLU A 181 7.95 -3.66 -18.21
CA GLU A 181 7.28 -4.43 -19.28
C GLU A 181 7.89 -5.84 -19.46
N SER A 182 9.22 -5.97 -19.49
CA SER A 182 9.90 -7.25 -19.68
C SER A 182 9.71 -8.21 -18.52
N ASN A 183 9.67 -7.70 -17.30
CA ASN A 183 9.48 -8.49 -16.10
C ASN A 183 8.00 -8.84 -15.80
N GLY A 184 7.05 -8.22 -16.48
CA GLY A 184 5.62 -8.58 -16.45
C GLY A 184 5.27 -9.81 -17.30
N ALA A 185 6.15 -10.25 -18.17
CA ALA A 185 5.89 -11.34 -19.12
C ALA A 185 6.09 -12.77 -18.55
N THR A 186 6.53 -12.92 -17.29
CA THR A 186 6.85 -14.24 -16.71
C THR A 186 5.67 -14.94 -16.03
N ASN A 187 4.51 -14.29 -15.87
CA ASN A 187 3.28 -14.97 -15.44
C ASN A 187 2.10 -14.43 -16.24
N GLY A 188 1.62 -15.24 -17.15
CA GLY A 188 0.54 -15.09 -18.10
C GLY A 188 -0.42 -13.91 -17.93
N ASN A 189 -0.50 -13.08 -18.96
CA ASN A 189 -1.54 -12.08 -19.21
C ASN A 189 -1.53 -10.76 -18.42
N SER A 190 -0.40 -10.10 -18.27
CA SER A 190 -0.44 -8.66 -18.05
C SER A 190 0.02 -7.90 -19.29
N LYS A 191 -0.83 -7.86 -20.31
CA LYS A 191 -0.80 -6.77 -21.28
C LYS A 191 -1.22 -5.51 -20.54
N ILE A 192 -0.33 -4.49 -20.49
CA ILE A 192 -0.76 -3.11 -20.26
C ILE A 192 -1.57 -2.71 -21.50
N THR A 193 -2.81 -3.11 -21.54
CA THR A 193 -3.79 -2.55 -22.45
C THR A 193 -4.50 -1.44 -21.68
N HIS A 194 -4.58 -0.27 -22.28
CA HIS A 194 -5.55 0.77 -21.96
C HIS A 194 -6.97 0.20 -22.15
N ASN A 195 -7.33 -0.83 -21.44
CA ASN A 195 -8.67 -1.38 -21.43
C ASN A 195 -9.27 -1.21 -20.04
N ASN A 196 -10.40 -0.53 -20.03
CA ASN A 196 -11.29 -0.20 -18.92
C ASN A 196 -11.84 -1.42 -18.14
N ASN A 197 -11.13 -2.52 -18.06
CA ASN A 197 -11.51 -3.67 -17.24
C ASN A 197 -10.76 -3.60 -15.91
N PHE A 198 -11.29 -2.78 -15.01
CA PHE A 198 -11.02 -2.97 -13.59
C PHE A 198 -11.50 -4.35 -13.19
N VAL A 199 -10.58 -5.20 -12.80
CA VAL A 199 -10.90 -6.44 -12.10
C VAL A 199 -11.68 -6.03 -10.84
N THR A 200 -12.85 -6.60 -10.66
CA THR A 200 -13.72 -6.40 -9.50
C THR A 200 -13.07 -6.99 -8.24
N THR A 201 -12.12 -6.28 -7.71
CA THR A 201 -11.59 -6.51 -6.35
C THR A 201 -12.09 -5.35 -5.50
N ASN A 202 -12.74 -5.67 -4.40
CA ASN A 202 -13.36 -4.67 -3.53
C ASN A 202 -12.35 -3.86 -2.71
N ALA A 203 -11.05 -4.12 -2.84
CA ALA A 203 -10.00 -3.41 -2.12
C ALA A 203 -8.65 -3.45 -2.83
N LEU A 204 -7.81 -2.48 -2.50
CA LEU A 204 -6.46 -2.32 -3.03
C LEU A 204 -5.54 -1.83 -1.91
N ILE A 205 -4.41 -2.49 -1.71
CA ILE A 205 -3.36 -2.00 -0.82
C ILE A 205 -2.30 -1.27 -1.62
N VAL A 206 -2.03 -0.02 -1.22
CA VAL A 206 -0.91 0.76 -1.73
C VAL A 206 0.21 0.70 -0.72
N ASN A 207 1.32 0.09 -1.11
CA ASN A 207 2.48 -0.08 -0.26
C ASN A 207 3.76 0.44 -0.92
N SER A 208 4.73 0.87 -0.11
CA SER A 208 6.03 1.36 -0.60
C SER A 208 7.17 0.61 0.07
N ILE A 209 8.23 0.30 -0.70
CA ILE A 209 9.50 -0.17 -0.16
C ILE A 209 10.40 1.02 0.07
N GLN A 210 10.96 1.10 1.28
CA GLN A 210 12.12 1.92 1.57
C GLN A 210 13.36 1.11 1.18
N GLY A 211 14.29 1.79 0.48
CA GLY A 211 15.44 1.12 -0.12
C GLY A 211 16.19 0.20 0.84
N ALA A 212 16.40 -1.04 0.39
CA ALA A 212 17.40 -1.92 0.97
C ALA A 212 18.78 -1.40 0.55
N THR A 213 19.53 -0.86 1.48
CA THR A 213 21.00 -0.75 1.41
C THR A 213 21.60 -1.82 2.27
#